data_17c32ced77ff3e5c7ceb7e32c37b0553
#
_entry.id   17c32ced77ff3e5c7ceb7e32c37b0553
#
_cell.length_a   1.000
_cell.length_b   1.000
_cell.length_c   1.000
_cell.angle_alpha   90.00
_cell.angle_beta   90.00
_cell.angle_gamma   90.00
#
_symmetry.space_group_name_H-M   'P 1'
#
loop_
_entity.id
_entity.type
_entity.pdbx_description
1 polymer ?
#
loop_
_entity_poly.entity_id
_entity_poly.type
_entity_poly.pdbx_seq_one_letter_code
_entity_poly.pdbx_strand_id
1 'polypeptide(L)'
;MLSGLGHALALAGSMTWEITWSLILGFTLSAIVQAVVRRETITRLLGDDRPKTLAVAAGLGAASSSCSYAAVALARSLFRRGASFVAAMAFEVASTNLVIELGIILALLITWQFTLAEFVGGPIMIVLVAVGFRLFVSQRLRAEALVQANRGLAGSMEGHAAMDMSIETGGSFWQRLLSRDGFTAVSRIFVMEWAAVIRDIVGGLLIAGAVGAWVPDTFWRQLFLTGHPLGAKLWGPVIGPVISLLSFVCSIGNVPLAGVLWNGGISFGGVVAFILADLIILPILIIYRKYYGTKMMLAILGIFYVTMVITGYIIEFLFGGLGLVPTNRAAKVTDSSVHWNYTTVLNIIFLLIAAAMLVRFFRTGGLAMLRMMGGAPDKAD
;
A
#
# COMPACT_ATOMS: atom_id res chain seq x y z
N MET A 1 -15.81 -9.45 29.25
CA MET A 1 -14.76 -9.88 28.31
C MET A 1 -15.33 -10.52 27.03
N LEU A 2 -16.23 -11.50 27.12
CA LEU A 2 -16.85 -12.14 25.92
C LEU A 2 -17.63 -11.15 25.03
N SER A 3 -18.34 -10.17 25.64
CA SER A 3 -19.03 -9.12 24.89
C SER A 3 -18.08 -8.17 24.14
N GLY A 4 -16.93 -7.85 24.73
CA GLY A 4 -15.91 -7.00 24.07
C GLY A 4 -15.22 -7.68 22.90
N LEU A 5 -14.94 -8.99 22.99
CA LEU A 5 -14.37 -9.76 21.86
C LEU A 5 -15.40 -9.87 20.72
N GLY A 6 -16.67 -10.15 21.06
CA GLY A 6 -17.73 -10.19 20.07
C GLY A 6 -17.90 -8.86 19.33
N HIS A 7 -17.81 -7.73 20.04
CA HIS A 7 -17.86 -6.39 19.45
C HIS A 7 -16.67 -6.12 18.53
N ALA A 8 -15.44 -6.44 18.96
CA ALA A 8 -14.23 -6.28 18.13
C ALA A 8 -14.31 -7.10 16.82
N LEU A 9 -14.79 -8.35 16.90
CA LEU A 9 -14.97 -9.21 15.73
C LEU A 9 -16.10 -8.70 14.81
N ALA A 10 -17.19 -8.18 15.37
CA ALA A 10 -18.27 -7.58 14.59
C ALA A 10 -17.77 -6.33 13.83
N LEU A 11 -16.98 -5.45 14.47
CA LEU A 11 -16.35 -4.31 13.82
C LEU A 11 -15.40 -4.75 12.69
N ALA A 12 -14.52 -5.71 12.96
CA ALA A 12 -13.61 -6.25 11.94
C ALA A 12 -14.40 -6.86 10.76
N GLY A 13 -15.48 -7.58 11.02
CA GLY A 13 -16.35 -8.19 10.01
C GLY A 13 -17.06 -7.15 9.15
N SER A 14 -17.63 -6.10 9.75
CA SER A 14 -18.32 -5.03 9.00
C SER A 14 -17.34 -4.24 8.12
N MET A 15 -16.16 -3.90 8.65
CA MET A 15 -15.10 -3.27 7.86
C MET A 15 -14.65 -4.16 6.70
N THR A 16 -14.50 -5.47 6.93
CA THR A 16 -14.19 -6.43 5.86
C THR A 16 -15.23 -6.37 4.75
N TRP A 17 -16.54 -6.39 5.12
CA TRP A 17 -17.62 -6.33 4.15
C TRP A 17 -17.60 -5.04 3.32
N GLU A 18 -17.34 -3.89 3.94
CA GLU A 18 -17.30 -2.60 3.25
C GLU A 18 -16.19 -2.50 2.20
N ILE A 19 -15.04 -3.14 2.42
CA ILE A 19 -13.89 -3.03 1.53
C ILE A 19 -13.73 -4.19 0.52
N THR A 20 -14.50 -5.28 0.65
CA THR A 20 -14.28 -6.52 -0.14
C THR A 20 -14.32 -6.28 -1.65
N TRP A 21 -15.34 -5.58 -2.17
CA TRP A 21 -15.46 -5.34 -3.60
C TRP A 21 -14.33 -4.47 -4.15
N SER A 22 -13.91 -3.45 -3.41
CA SER A 22 -12.84 -2.55 -3.82
C SER A 22 -11.48 -3.24 -3.82
N LEU A 23 -11.24 -4.17 -2.88
CA LEU A 23 -10.07 -5.03 -2.87
C LEU A 23 -10.01 -5.93 -4.10
N ILE A 24 -11.15 -6.60 -4.42
CA ILE A 24 -11.22 -7.47 -5.60
C ILE A 24 -11.01 -6.66 -6.87
N LEU A 25 -11.62 -5.48 -6.98
CA LEU A 25 -11.42 -4.56 -8.10
C LEU A 25 -9.94 -4.18 -8.23
N GLY A 26 -9.31 -3.72 -7.15
CA GLY A 26 -7.93 -3.26 -7.15
C GLY A 26 -6.95 -4.36 -7.56
N PHE A 27 -7.03 -5.53 -6.94
CA PHE A 27 -6.17 -6.67 -7.32
C PHE A 27 -6.45 -7.18 -8.73
N THR A 28 -7.69 -7.05 -9.24
CA THR A 28 -7.99 -7.36 -10.63
C THR A 28 -7.30 -6.39 -11.58
N LEU A 29 -7.39 -5.07 -11.29
CA LEU A 29 -6.73 -4.04 -12.10
C LEU A 29 -5.19 -4.20 -12.06
N SER A 30 -4.63 -4.42 -10.88
CA SER A 30 -3.21 -4.73 -10.69
C SER A 30 -2.78 -5.94 -11.53
N ALA A 31 -3.53 -7.04 -11.42
CA ALA A 31 -3.24 -8.26 -12.18
C ALA A 31 -3.32 -8.04 -13.70
N ILE A 32 -4.26 -7.24 -14.19
CA ILE A 32 -4.36 -6.87 -15.60
C ILE A 32 -3.12 -6.10 -16.05
N VAL A 33 -2.71 -5.08 -15.30
CA VAL A 33 -1.52 -4.28 -15.65
C VAL A 33 -0.27 -5.15 -15.65
N GLN A 34 -0.06 -5.97 -14.63
CA GLN A 34 1.11 -6.85 -14.54
C GLN A 34 1.14 -7.92 -15.64
N ALA A 35 -0.02 -8.45 -16.04
CA ALA A 35 -0.11 -9.44 -17.12
C ALA A 35 0.20 -8.85 -18.51
N VAL A 36 -0.15 -7.59 -18.76
CA VAL A 36 -0.14 -7.02 -20.11
C VAL A 36 1.05 -6.07 -20.33
N VAL A 37 1.59 -5.41 -19.29
CA VAL A 37 2.68 -4.43 -19.42
C VAL A 37 4.05 -5.12 -19.29
N ARG A 38 4.93 -4.93 -20.30
CA ARG A 38 6.28 -5.52 -20.34
C ARG A 38 7.24 -4.75 -19.42
N ARG A 39 7.93 -5.48 -18.55
CA ARG A 39 8.90 -4.91 -17.59
C ARG A 39 10.10 -4.21 -18.25
N GLU A 40 10.55 -4.69 -19.41
CA GLU A 40 11.68 -4.10 -20.16
C GLU A 40 11.42 -2.66 -20.63
N THR A 41 10.16 -2.36 -20.99
CA THR A 41 9.77 -1.01 -21.38
C THR A 41 9.85 -0.05 -20.18
N ILE A 42 9.46 -0.53 -19.00
CA ILE A 42 9.48 0.25 -17.75
C ILE A 42 10.90 0.67 -17.39
N THR A 43 11.85 -0.28 -17.41
CA THR A 43 13.24 -0.03 -17.00
C THR A 43 13.96 0.99 -17.87
N ARG A 44 13.72 0.96 -19.18
CA ARG A 44 14.34 1.91 -20.12
C ARG A 44 13.87 3.34 -19.91
N LEU A 45 12.66 3.52 -19.38
CA LEU A 45 12.07 4.83 -19.10
C LEU A 45 12.53 5.44 -17.77
N LEU A 46 13.10 4.64 -16.86
CA LEU A 46 13.38 5.02 -15.47
C LEU A 46 14.88 5.18 -15.15
N GLY A 47 15.74 5.39 -16.17
CA GLY A 47 17.20 5.39 -16.03
C GLY A 47 17.79 6.62 -15.33
N ASP A 48 17.06 7.71 -15.17
CA ASP A 48 17.54 8.96 -14.57
C ASP A 48 16.59 9.48 -13.47
N ASP A 49 17.00 10.56 -12.80
CA ASP A 49 16.22 11.17 -11.71
C ASP A 49 15.46 12.44 -12.19
N ARG A 50 15.32 12.69 -13.49
CA ARG A 50 14.65 13.91 -14.00
C ARG A 50 13.19 13.95 -13.59
N PRO A 51 12.56 15.15 -13.44
CA PRO A 51 11.15 15.26 -13.06
C PRO A 51 10.21 14.49 -13.98
N LYS A 52 10.51 14.47 -15.28
CA LYS A 52 9.73 13.69 -16.27
C LYS A 52 9.81 12.17 -15.98
N THR A 53 10.99 11.67 -15.66
CA THR A 53 11.21 10.27 -15.30
C THR A 53 10.47 9.92 -14.02
N LEU A 54 10.49 10.81 -13.02
CA LEU A 54 9.78 10.61 -11.76
C LEU A 54 8.25 10.61 -11.97
N ALA A 55 7.74 11.49 -12.84
CA ALA A 55 6.32 11.49 -13.20
C ALA A 55 5.91 10.19 -13.92
N VAL A 56 6.76 9.69 -14.83
CA VAL A 56 6.53 8.40 -15.50
C VAL A 56 6.60 7.26 -14.48
N ALA A 57 7.58 7.28 -13.57
CA ALA A 57 7.70 6.28 -12.51
C ALA A 57 6.45 6.27 -11.61
N ALA A 58 5.96 7.45 -11.21
CA ALA A 58 4.76 7.59 -10.41
C ALA A 58 3.51 7.09 -11.16
N GLY A 59 3.35 7.45 -12.43
CA GLY A 59 2.23 6.98 -13.25
C GLY A 59 2.23 5.45 -13.44
N LEU A 60 3.40 4.86 -13.68
CA LEU A 60 3.56 3.40 -13.78
C LEU A 60 3.36 2.71 -12.43
N GLY A 61 3.83 3.32 -11.33
CA GLY A 61 3.59 2.85 -9.98
C GLY A 61 2.08 2.82 -9.67
N ALA A 62 1.40 3.95 -9.83
CA ALA A 62 -0.04 4.06 -9.62
C ALA A 62 -0.84 3.04 -10.45
N ALA A 63 -0.44 2.83 -11.71
CA ALA A 63 -1.07 1.85 -12.59
C ALA A 63 -0.78 0.40 -12.18
N SER A 64 0.37 0.11 -11.54
CA SER A 64 0.72 -1.24 -11.11
C SER A 64 -0.07 -1.69 -9.88
N SER A 65 -0.56 -0.75 -9.08
CA SER A 65 -1.40 -0.97 -7.90
C SER A 65 -0.95 -2.18 -7.07
N SER A 66 0.18 -2.02 -6.38
CA SER A 66 0.81 -3.14 -5.67
C SER A 66 0.66 -2.98 -4.15
N CYS A 67 0.56 -4.08 -3.43
CA CYS A 67 0.72 -4.04 -1.98
C CYS A 67 2.14 -3.59 -1.60
N SER A 68 2.32 -3.03 -0.40
CA SER A 68 3.61 -2.47 0.06
C SER A 68 4.77 -3.45 -0.08
N TYR A 69 4.56 -4.72 0.19
CA TYR A 69 5.58 -5.76 0.03
C TYR A 69 5.97 -6.00 -1.42
N ALA A 70 4.97 -6.11 -2.30
CA ALA A 70 5.22 -6.27 -3.74
C ALA A 70 5.85 -5.02 -4.35
N ALA A 71 5.43 -3.82 -3.91
CA ALA A 71 6.00 -2.55 -4.33
C ALA A 71 7.51 -2.47 -4.04
N VAL A 72 7.93 -2.86 -2.83
CA VAL A 72 9.35 -2.91 -2.43
C VAL A 72 10.16 -3.90 -3.29
N ALA A 73 9.59 -5.08 -3.55
CA ALA A 73 10.25 -6.08 -4.39
C ALA A 73 10.32 -5.65 -5.86
N LEU A 74 9.27 -5.00 -6.39
CA LEU A 74 9.28 -4.42 -7.72
C LEU A 74 10.29 -3.28 -7.85
N ALA A 75 10.33 -2.36 -6.88
CA ALA A 75 11.31 -1.26 -6.84
C ALA A 75 12.74 -1.79 -6.86
N ARG A 76 13.05 -2.84 -6.07
CA ARG A 76 14.34 -3.53 -6.13
C ARG A 76 14.61 -4.11 -7.53
N SER A 77 13.63 -4.77 -8.13
CA SER A 77 13.78 -5.36 -9.47
C SER A 77 14.07 -4.29 -10.52
N LEU A 78 13.37 -3.14 -10.46
CA LEU A 78 13.60 -2.00 -11.35
C LEU A 78 15.03 -1.44 -11.15
N PHE A 79 15.44 -1.22 -9.90
CA PHE A 79 16.77 -0.72 -9.56
C PHE A 79 17.89 -1.65 -10.04
N ARG A 80 17.76 -2.96 -9.85
CA ARG A 80 18.69 -3.98 -10.37
C ARG A 80 18.81 -3.98 -11.89
N ARG A 81 17.74 -3.62 -12.60
CA ARG A 81 17.70 -3.59 -14.07
C ARG A 81 18.15 -2.25 -14.65
N GLY A 82 18.61 -1.29 -13.84
CA GLY A 82 19.18 -0.03 -14.29
C GLY A 82 18.28 1.20 -14.16
N ALA A 83 17.11 1.08 -13.50
CA ALA A 83 16.37 2.26 -13.07
C ALA A 83 17.20 3.03 -12.02
N SER A 84 17.06 4.36 -11.98
CA SER A 84 17.66 5.13 -10.91
C SER A 84 17.01 4.76 -9.56
N PHE A 85 17.77 4.85 -8.46
CA PHE A 85 17.25 4.55 -7.13
C PHE A 85 16.05 5.44 -6.78
N VAL A 86 16.14 6.73 -7.13
CA VAL A 86 15.08 7.72 -6.86
C VAL A 86 13.82 7.41 -7.67
N ALA A 87 13.95 7.02 -8.94
CA ALA A 87 12.81 6.63 -9.77
C ALA A 87 12.17 5.33 -9.27
N ALA A 88 12.98 4.38 -8.78
CA ALA A 88 12.46 3.16 -8.16
C ALA A 88 11.66 3.46 -6.88
N MET A 89 12.14 4.38 -6.03
CA MET A 89 11.40 4.82 -4.84
C MET A 89 10.13 5.63 -5.18
N ALA A 90 10.18 6.48 -6.22
CA ALA A 90 9.00 7.20 -6.70
C ALA A 90 7.91 6.23 -7.23
N PHE A 91 8.32 5.19 -7.96
CA PHE A 91 7.44 4.11 -8.39
C PHE A 91 6.83 3.39 -7.18
N GLU A 92 7.65 3.07 -6.18
CA GLU A 92 7.23 2.36 -4.97
C GLU A 92 6.17 3.14 -4.18
N VAL A 93 6.42 4.42 -3.88
CA VAL A 93 5.46 5.30 -3.20
C VAL A 93 4.16 5.42 -3.99
N ALA A 94 4.24 5.60 -5.31
CA ALA A 94 3.05 5.75 -6.14
C ALA A 94 2.23 4.46 -6.24
N SER A 95 2.89 3.29 -6.22
CA SER A 95 2.23 1.99 -6.35
C SER A 95 1.46 1.55 -5.10
N THR A 96 1.66 2.22 -3.99
CA THR A 96 0.93 1.99 -2.74
C THR A 96 -0.06 3.10 -2.40
N ASN A 97 0.30 4.35 -2.67
CA ASN A 97 -0.46 5.52 -2.22
C ASN A 97 -1.29 6.21 -3.31
N LEU A 98 -0.93 6.10 -4.60
CA LEU A 98 -1.67 6.72 -5.69
C LEU A 98 -2.55 5.72 -6.44
N VAL A 99 -3.14 4.79 -5.73
CA VAL A 99 -3.92 3.70 -6.31
C VAL A 99 -5.42 3.91 -6.11
N ILE A 100 -6.20 3.53 -7.12
CA ILE A 100 -7.64 3.80 -7.17
C ILE A 100 -8.38 3.11 -6.03
N GLU A 101 -8.02 1.87 -5.71
CA GLU A 101 -8.66 1.09 -4.63
C GLU A 101 -8.46 1.74 -3.26
N LEU A 102 -7.28 2.25 -2.95
CA LEU A 102 -7.03 2.97 -1.70
C LEU A 102 -7.92 4.21 -1.62
N GLY A 103 -8.00 4.99 -2.71
CA GLY A 103 -8.86 6.16 -2.79
C GLY A 103 -10.33 5.82 -2.57
N ILE A 104 -10.83 4.72 -3.15
CA ILE A 104 -12.20 4.26 -2.96
C ILE A 104 -12.44 3.85 -1.49
N ILE A 105 -11.53 3.08 -0.90
CA ILE A 105 -11.66 2.60 0.48
C ILE A 105 -11.64 3.78 1.46
N LEU A 106 -10.78 4.78 1.25
CA LEU A 106 -10.74 6.00 2.05
C LEU A 106 -12.08 6.75 2.00
N ALA A 107 -12.66 6.89 0.80
CA ALA A 107 -13.96 7.56 0.63
C ALA A 107 -15.10 6.79 1.30
N LEU A 108 -15.05 5.45 1.27
CA LEU A 108 -16.08 4.58 1.83
C LEU A 108 -16.05 4.51 3.36
N LEU A 109 -14.88 4.32 3.93
CA LEU A 109 -14.71 4.12 5.37
C LEU A 109 -14.56 5.42 6.14
N ILE A 110 -13.93 6.44 5.57
CA ILE A 110 -13.69 7.70 6.27
C ILE A 110 -14.50 8.81 5.58
N THR A 111 -13.91 9.50 4.61
CA THR A 111 -14.60 10.51 3.77
C THR A 111 -13.79 10.78 2.49
N TRP A 112 -14.44 11.35 1.45
CA TRP A 112 -13.80 11.70 0.18
C TRP A 112 -12.66 12.73 0.31
N GLN A 113 -12.66 13.55 1.36
CA GLN A 113 -11.59 14.52 1.61
C GLN A 113 -10.26 13.82 1.89
N PHE A 114 -10.27 12.66 2.54
CA PHE A 114 -9.05 11.87 2.73
C PHE A 114 -8.56 11.27 1.41
N THR A 115 -9.46 10.86 0.52
CA THR A 115 -9.08 10.45 -0.84
C THR A 115 -8.39 11.60 -1.59
N LEU A 116 -8.98 12.79 -1.55
CA LEU A 116 -8.37 13.96 -2.19
C LEU A 116 -7.02 14.31 -1.56
N ALA A 117 -6.92 14.25 -0.23
CA ALA A 117 -5.69 14.51 0.51
C ALA A 117 -4.58 13.51 0.14
N GLU A 118 -4.91 12.24 -0.07
CA GLU A 118 -3.98 11.19 -0.51
C GLU A 118 -3.46 11.45 -1.93
N PHE A 119 -4.38 11.75 -2.88
CA PHE A 119 -3.99 12.04 -4.27
C PHE A 119 -3.25 13.39 -4.45
N VAL A 120 -3.37 14.30 -3.50
CA VAL A 120 -2.57 15.54 -3.45
C VAL A 120 -1.26 15.29 -2.68
N GLY A 121 -1.33 14.60 -1.56
CA GLY A 121 -0.18 14.31 -0.70
C GLY A 121 0.83 13.36 -1.33
N GLY A 122 0.37 12.34 -2.05
CA GLY A 122 1.26 11.36 -2.71
C GLY A 122 2.27 12.01 -3.68
N PRO A 123 1.86 12.84 -4.64
CA PRO A 123 2.78 13.59 -5.49
C PRO A 123 3.73 14.51 -4.72
N ILE A 124 3.24 15.20 -3.69
CA ILE A 124 4.08 16.04 -2.81
C ILE A 124 5.13 15.16 -2.13
N MET A 125 4.74 14.03 -1.56
CA MET A 125 5.67 13.09 -0.92
C MET A 125 6.71 12.58 -1.92
N ILE A 126 6.33 12.20 -3.15
CA ILE A 126 7.27 11.74 -4.19
C ILE A 126 8.31 12.80 -4.49
N VAL A 127 7.91 14.06 -4.62
CA VAL A 127 8.86 15.17 -4.84
C VAL A 127 9.80 15.33 -3.64
N LEU A 128 9.27 15.34 -2.43
CA LEU A 128 10.07 15.45 -1.20
C LEU A 128 11.04 14.28 -1.03
N VAL A 129 10.60 13.05 -1.30
CA VAL A 129 11.42 11.84 -1.31
C VAL A 129 12.53 11.96 -2.33
N ALA A 130 12.23 12.40 -3.56
CA ALA A 130 13.23 12.60 -4.59
C ALA A 130 14.30 13.64 -4.19
N VAL A 131 13.86 14.75 -3.61
CA VAL A 131 14.76 15.79 -3.07
C VAL A 131 15.60 15.22 -1.92
N GLY A 132 14.99 14.53 -0.98
CA GLY A 132 15.66 13.91 0.16
C GLY A 132 16.76 12.93 -0.27
N PHE A 133 16.48 12.01 -1.19
CA PHE A 133 17.48 11.07 -1.69
C PHE A 133 18.61 11.75 -2.48
N ARG A 134 18.31 12.81 -3.24
CA ARG A 134 19.34 13.56 -3.95
C ARG A 134 20.29 14.29 -3.01
N LEU A 135 19.77 14.88 -1.94
CA LEU A 135 20.55 15.69 -1.01
C LEU A 135 21.33 14.85 0.01
N PHE A 136 20.70 13.79 0.54
CA PHE A 136 21.24 13.08 1.70
C PHE A 136 21.87 11.72 1.37
N VAL A 137 21.62 11.15 0.18
CA VAL A 137 22.15 9.84 -0.19
C VAL A 137 23.25 9.98 -1.25
N SER A 138 24.47 9.71 -0.85
CA SER A 138 25.66 9.78 -1.72
C SER A 138 25.62 8.72 -2.83
N GLN A 139 26.29 8.99 -3.96
CA GLN A 139 26.45 8.04 -5.05
C GLN A 139 27.15 6.75 -4.60
N ARG A 140 28.06 6.84 -3.65
CA ARG A 140 28.73 5.67 -3.06
C ARG A 140 27.72 4.76 -2.35
N LEU A 141 26.82 5.33 -1.54
CA LEU A 141 25.80 4.55 -0.83
C LEU A 141 24.80 3.90 -1.79
N ARG A 142 24.44 4.59 -2.89
CA ARG A 142 23.62 4.00 -3.96
C ARG A 142 24.33 2.84 -4.66
N ALA A 143 25.62 2.96 -4.94
CA ALA A 143 26.41 1.88 -5.51
C ALA A 143 26.52 0.67 -4.56
N GLU A 144 26.78 0.91 -3.27
CA GLU A 144 26.80 -0.15 -2.24
C GLU A 144 25.42 -0.85 -2.16
N ALA A 145 24.32 -0.09 -2.21
CA ALA A 145 22.96 -0.64 -2.24
C ALA A 145 22.67 -1.46 -3.50
N LEU A 146 23.20 -1.06 -4.67
CA LEU A 146 23.06 -1.81 -5.91
C LEU A 146 23.80 -3.15 -5.84
N VAL A 147 25.01 -3.17 -5.29
CA VAL A 147 25.77 -4.41 -5.05
C VAL A 147 24.98 -5.33 -4.14
N GLN A 148 24.42 -4.81 -3.04
CA GLN A 148 23.59 -5.58 -2.13
C GLN A 148 22.32 -6.09 -2.79
N ALA A 149 21.64 -5.24 -3.59
CA ALA A 149 20.42 -5.60 -4.30
C ALA A 149 20.63 -6.73 -5.32
N ASN A 150 21.83 -6.84 -5.89
CA ASN A 150 22.17 -7.90 -6.85
C ASN A 150 22.51 -9.24 -6.19
N ARG A 151 22.72 -9.28 -4.86
CA ARG A 151 22.86 -10.55 -4.17
C ARG A 151 21.56 -11.34 -4.24
N GLY A 152 21.64 -12.61 -4.65
CA GLY A 152 20.48 -13.51 -4.67
C GLY A 152 19.94 -13.66 -3.24
N LEU A 153 18.69 -13.31 -3.03
CA LEU A 153 17.97 -13.53 -1.78
C LEU A 153 16.77 -14.40 -2.12
N ALA A 154 16.69 -15.57 -1.53
CA ALA A 154 15.55 -16.44 -1.65
C ALA A 154 14.50 -16.08 -0.59
N GLY A 155 13.24 -15.94 -1.01
CA GLY A 155 12.09 -15.72 -0.15
C GLY A 155 10.81 -15.86 -0.93
N SER A 156 9.71 -16.27 -0.28
CA SER A 156 8.43 -16.57 -0.95
C SER A 156 7.83 -15.37 -1.69
N MET A 157 7.97 -14.17 -1.14
CA MET A 157 7.45 -12.93 -1.76
C MET A 157 8.38 -12.39 -2.87
N GLU A 158 9.68 -12.60 -2.72
CA GLU A 158 10.69 -12.25 -3.72
C GLU A 158 10.57 -13.12 -4.96
N GLY A 159 10.26 -14.41 -4.79
CA GLY A 159 9.98 -15.33 -5.89
C GLY A 159 8.76 -14.89 -6.70
N HIS A 160 7.69 -14.43 -6.06
CA HIS A 160 6.49 -13.93 -6.75
C HIS A 160 6.78 -12.66 -7.56
N ALA A 161 7.41 -11.65 -6.97
CA ALA A 161 7.75 -10.42 -7.66
C ALA A 161 8.83 -10.58 -8.73
N ALA A 162 9.64 -11.64 -8.66
CA ALA A 162 10.65 -11.98 -9.66
C ALA A 162 10.10 -12.79 -10.83
N MET A 163 8.98 -13.50 -10.66
CA MET A 163 8.32 -14.22 -11.74
C MET A 163 7.77 -13.25 -12.77
N ASP A 164 8.27 -13.31 -14.00
CA ASP A 164 7.68 -12.60 -15.12
C ASP A 164 6.48 -13.41 -15.62
N MET A 165 5.29 -13.00 -15.21
CA MET A 165 4.02 -13.59 -15.65
C MET A 165 3.38 -12.79 -16.80
N SER A 166 4.12 -11.82 -17.36
CA SER A 166 3.64 -11.05 -18.51
C SER A 166 3.53 -11.91 -19.76
N ILE A 167 2.54 -11.59 -20.59
CA ILE A 167 2.29 -12.32 -21.82
C ILE A 167 3.28 -11.82 -22.90
N GLU A 168 4.13 -12.72 -23.40
CA GLU A 168 5.09 -12.42 -24.46
C GLU A 168 4.47 -12.35 -25.87
N THR A 169 3.24 -12.82 -26.05
CA THR A 169 2.55 -12.84 -27.36
C THR A 169 2.34 -11.44 -27.89
N GLY A 170 2.67 -11.24 -29.19
CA GLY A 170 2.44 -10.00 -29.92
C GLY A 170 0.95 -9.65 -30.01
N GLY A 171 0.63 -8.35 -30.16
CA GLY A 171 -0.74 -7.87 -30.32
C GLY A 171 -1.03 -6.62 -29.48
N SER A 172 -2.23 -6.04 -29.70
CA SER A 172 -2.70 -4.90 -28.92
C SER A 172 -3.00 -5.28 -27.47
N PHE A 173 -3.08 -4.26 -26.58
CA PHE A 173 -3.45 -4.44 -25.18
C PHE A 173 -4.72 -5.31 -25.02
N TRP A 174 -5.78 -5.00 -25.75
CA TRP A 174 -7.06 -5.69 -25.68
C TRP A 174 -7.01 -7.13 -26.19
N GLN A 175 -6.24 -7.38 -27.26
CA GLN A 175 -6.05 -8.75 -27.79
C GLN A 175 -5.34 -9.63 -26.79
N ARG A 176 -4.33 -9.10 -26.09
CA ARG A 176 -3.61 -9.84 -25.05
C ARG A 176 -4.50 -10.10 -23.83
N LEU A 177 -5.21 -9.06 -23.36
CA LEU A 177 -6.08 -9.18 -22.20
C LEU A 177 -7.22 -10.19 -22.40
N LEU A 178 -7.87 -10.15 -23.55
CA LEU A 178 -9.03 -11.01 -23.86
C LEU A 178 -8.63 -12.41 -24.37
N SER A 179 -7.33 -12.69 -24.50
CA SER A 179 -6.86 -14.04 -24.86
C SER A 179 -7.04 -15.03 -23.69
N ARG A 180 -7.06 -16.32 -24.02
CA ARG A 180 -7.10 -17.39 -22.99
C ARG A 180 -5.88 -17.33 -22.07
N ASP A 181 -4.72 -16.98 -22.60
CA ASP A 181 -3.47 -16.84 -21.86
C ASP A 181 -3.50 -15.58 -20.99
N GLY A 182 -4.08 -14.48 -21.52
CA GLY A 182 -4.33 -13.26 -20.75
C GLY A 182 -5.19 -13.50 -19.54
N PHE A 183 -6.33 -14.12 -19.69
CA PHE A 183 -7.21 -14.43 -18.57
C PHE A 183 -6.55 -15.38 -17.56
N THR A 184 -5.71 -16.32 -18.04
CA THR A 184 -4.95 -17.22 -17.17
C THR A 184 -3.88 -16.46 -16.37
N ALA A 185 -3.12 -15.59 -17.04
CA ALA A 185 -2.09 -14.76 -16.40
C ALA A 185 -2.72 -13.84 -15.33
N VAL A 186 -3.78 -13.10 -15.68
CA VAL A 186 -4.53 -12.26 -14.75
C VAL A 186 -5.03 -13.07 -13.54
N SER A 187 -5.63 -14.25 -13.78
CA SER A 187 -6.13 -15.10 -12.68
C SER A 187 -5.01 -15.58 -11.76
N ARG A 188 -3.83 -15.92 -12.31
CA ARG A 188 -2.66 -16.34 -11.52
C ARG A 188 -2.12 -15.19 -10.68
N ILE A 189 -1.92 -14.02 -11.27
CA ILE A 189 -1.42 -12.83 -10.57
C ILE A 189 -2.40 -12.44 -9.47
N PHE A 190 -3.70 -12.37 -9.77
CA PHE A 190 -4.75 -12.05 -8.81
C PHE A 190 -4.71 -12.94 -7.56
N VAL A 191 -4.67 -14.27 -7.74
CA VAL A 191 -4.65 -15.21 -6.61
C VAL A 191 -3.35 -15.12 -5.83
N MET A 192 -2.22 -14.91 -6.52
CA MET A 192 -0.92 -14.76 -5.88
C MET A 192 -0.83 -13.47 -5.05
N GLU A 193 -1.38 -12.35 -5.53
CA GLU A 193 -1.47 -11.10 -4.76
C GLU A 193 -2.32 -11.29 -3.50
N TRP A 194 -3.50 -11.89 -3.62
CA TRP A 194 -4.32 -12.23 -2.46
C TRP A 194 -3.57 -13.11 -1.46
N ALA A 195 -2.92 -14.17 -1.93
CA ALA A 195 -2.15 -15.08 -1.07
C ALA A 195 -1.01 -14.36 -0.34
N ALA A 196 -0.40 -13.35 -0.98
CA ALA A 196 0.68 -12.56 -0.38
C ALA A 196 0.19 -11.65 0.75
N VAL A 197 -1.00 -11.05 0.64
CA VAL A 197 -1.43 -9.97 1.53
C VAL A 197 -2.60 -10.31 2.45
N ILE A 198 -3.28 -11.44 2.26
CA ILE A 198 -4.48 -11.79 3.03
C ILE A 198 -4.23 -11.80 4.55
N ARG A 199 -3.06 -12.25 4.98
CA ARG A 199 -2.69 -12.28 6.41
C ARG A 199 -2.58 -10.88 6.98
N ASP A 200 -2.02 -9.95 6.20
CA ASP A 200 -1.83 -8.55 6.61
C ASP A 200 -3.17 -7.80 6.64
N ILE A 201 -4.04 -8.05 5.65
CA ILE A 201 -5.40 -7.49 5.63
C ILE A 201 -6.20 -7.98 6.83
N VAL A 202 -6.22 -9.29 7.07
CA VAL A 202 -6.94 -9.88 8.22
C VAL A 202 -6.35 -9.37 9.53
N GLY A 203 -5.02 -9.34 9.67
CA GLY A 203 -4.33 -8.81 10.83
C GLY A 203 -4.70 -7.35 11.10
N GLY A 204 -4.68 -6.51 10.07
CA GLY A 204 -5.03 -5.09 10.15
C GLY A 204 -6.48 -4.86 10.57
N LEU A 205 -7.42 -5.61 10.00
CA LEU A 205 -8.84 -5.54 10.36
C LEU A 205 -9.09 -5.99 11.80
N LEU A 206 -8.41 -7.04 12.26
CA LEU A 206 -8.51 -7.51 13.64
C LEU A 206 -7.91 -6.49 14.62
N ILE A 207 -6.75 -5.89 14.28
CA ILE A 207 -6.13 -4.82 15.08
C ILE A 207 -7.07 -3.61 15.13
N ALA A 208 -7.59 -3.16 14.00
CA ALA A 208 -8.52 -2.03 13.94
C ALA A 208 -9.78 -2.29 14.76
N GLY A 209 -10.37 -3.48 14.65
CA GLY A 209 -11.53 -3.90 15.45
C GLY A 209 -11.23 -3.95 16.94
N ALA A 210 -10.07 -4.49 17.33
CA ALA A 210 -9.63 -4.56 18.72
C ALA A 210 -9.36 -3.16 19.32
N VAL A 211 -8.63 -2.33 18.58
CA VAL A 211 -8.31 -0.94 18.97
C VAL A 211 -9.59 -0.11 19.09
N GLY A 212 -10.52 -0.24 18.12
CA GLY A 212 -11.79 0.45 18.14
C GLY A 212 -12.72 0.01 19.29
N ALA A 213 -12.63 -1.27 19.71
CA ALA A 213 -13.49 -1.79 20.76
C ALA A 213 -12.93 -1.60 22.20
N TRP A 214 -11.59 -1.57 22.36
CA TRP A 214 -10.98 -1.69 23.69
C TRP A 214 -10.20 -0.45 24.15
N VAL A 215 -9.74 0.39 23.19
CA VAL A 215 -8.99 1.59 23.57
C VAL A 215 -9.99 2.70 23.94
N PRO A 216 -9.97 3.22 25.17
CA PRO A 216 -10.92 4.22 25.61
C PRO A 216 -10.65 5.59 24.98
N ASP A 217 -11.69 6.38 24.76
CA ASP A 217 -11.60 7.74 24.20
C ASP A 217 -10.67 8.67 24.98
N THR A 218 -10.55 8.46 26.29
CA THR A 218 -9.65 9.23 27.16
C THR A 218 -8.19 9.07 26.77
N PHE A 219 -7.77 7.85 26.38
CA PHE A 219 -6.42 7.58 25.88
C PHE A 219 -6.15 8.36 24.59
N TRP A 220 -7.07 8.32 23.62
CA TRP A 220 -6.92 9.04 22.36
C TRP A 220 -6.86 10.55 22.56
N ARG A 221 -7.72 11.10 23.42
CA ARG A 221 -7.74 12.54 23.73
C ARG A 221 -6.41 13.03 24.30
N GLN A 222 -5.78 12.24 25.17
CA GLN A 222 -4.47 12.57 25.72
C GLN A 222 -3.36 12.41 24.69
N LEU A 223 -3.34 11.28 23.96
CA LEU A 223 -2.32 11.00 22.94
C LEU A 223 -2.33 12.05 21.83
N PHE A 224 -3.50 12.46 21.36
CA PHE A 224 -3.64 13.38 20.24
C PHE A 224 -3.79 14.85 20.66
N LEU A 225 -3.64 15.17 21.94
CA LEU A 225 -3.69 16.53 22.47
C LEU A 225 -4.97 17.28 22.05
N THR A 226 -6.12 16.60 22.07
CA THR A 226 -7.38 17.15 21.53
C THR A 226 -7.86 18.40 22.27
N GLY A 227 -7.40 18.65 23.49
CA GLY A 227 -7.63 19.89 24.25
C GLY A 227 -6.82 21.11 23.77
N HIS A 228 -5.85 20.92 22.86
CA HIS A 228 -4.96 21.96 22.35
C HIS A 228 -4.95 21.98 20.82
N PRO A 229 -5.83 22.73 20.15
CA PRO A 229 -6.04 22.66 18.70
C PRO A 229 -4.76 22.80 17.86
N LEU A 230 -3.88 23.73 18.18
CA LEU A 230 -2.59 23.90 17.50
C LEU A 230 -1.63 22.74 17.84
N GLY A 231 -1.59 22.32 19.09
CA GLY A 231 -0.79 21.19 19.53
C GLY A 231 -1.19 19.90 18.78
N ALA A 232 -2.47 19.63 18.65
CA ALA A 232 -2.99 18.47 17.91
C ALA A 232 -2.58 18.49 16.42
N LYS A 233 -2.66 19.68 15.77
CA LYS A 233 -2.27 19.84 14.37
C LYS A 233 -0.77 19.64 14.14
N LEU A 234 0.06 20.07 15.09
CA LEU A 234 1.52 19.90 15.00
C LEU A 234 1.95 18.49 15.40
N TRP A 235 1.31 17.90 16.41
CA TRP A 235 1.66 16.56 16.91
C TRP A 235 1.17 15.43 16.01
N GLY A 236 -0.02 15.57 15.41
CA GLY A 236 -0.63 14.53 14.59
C GLY A 236 0.27 14.01 13.46
N PRO A 237 0.82 14.87 12.56
CA PRO A 237 1.72 14.43 11.51
C PRO A 237 3.01 13.76 12.00
N VAL A 238 3.46 14.10 13.20
CA VAL A 238 4.65 13.47 13.82
C VAL A 238 4.33 12.08 14.36
N ILE A 239 3.22 11.95 15.08
CA ILE A 239 2.86 10.67 15.71
C ILE A 239 2.24 9.66 14.74
N GLY A 240 1.58 10.13 13.68
CA GLY A 240 0.94 9.28 12.67
C GLY A 240 1.86 8.22 12.10
N PRO A 241 3.01 8.57 11.51
CA PRO A 241 3.96 7.59 10.97
C PRO A 241 4.55 6.66 12.04
N VAL A 242 4.69 7.12 13.29
CA VAL A 242 5.14 6.26 14.40
C VAL A 242 4.12 5.19 14.72
N ILE A 243 2.83 5.54 14.72
CA ILE A 243 1.76 4.55 14.93
C ILE A 243 1.74 3.55 13.77
N SER A 244 1.88 4.00 12.52
CA SER A 244 1.95 3.12 11.35
C SER A 244 3.13 2.16 11.43
N LEU A 245 4.32 2.64 11.80
CA LEU A 245 5.51 1.81 12.00
C LEU A 245 5.27 0.65 12.97
N LEU A 246 4.45 0.88 14.00
CA LEU A 246 4.11 -0.10 15.02
C LEU A 246 2.86 -0.94 14.70
N SER A 247 2.09 -0.57 13.67
CA SER A 247 0.84 -1.27 13.32
C SER A 247 1.07 -2.58 12.58
N PHE A 248 2.22 -2.76 11.94
CA PHE A 248 2.58 -3.94 11.13
C PHE A 248 1.62 -4.21 9.94
N VAL A 249 0.87 -3.21 9.50
CA VAL A 249 -0.20 -3.36 8.51
C VAL A 249 0.16 -2.61 7.22
N CYS A 250 -0.20 -3.18 6.07
CA CYS A 250 0.01 -2.57 4.75
C CYS A 250 -1.01 -1.43 4.46
N SER A 251 -0.83 -0.69 3.36
CA SER A 251 -1.61 0.50 2.98
C SER A 251 -3.12 0.32 3.13
N ILE A 252 -3.67 -0.73 2.54
CA ILE A 252 -5.12 -1.00 2.56
C ILE A 252 -5.60 -1.35 3.97
N GLY A 253 -4.85 -2.20 4.67
CA GLY A 253 -5.15 -2.58 6.05
C GLY A 253 -5.04 -1.42 7.04
N ASN A 254 -4.26 -0.38 6.72
CA ASN A 254 -4.14 0.82 7.53
C ASN A 254 -5.40 1.72 7.47
N VAL A 255 -6.23 1.64 6.43
CA VAL A 255 -7.40 2.53 6.30
C VAL A 255 -8.44 2.35 7.41
N PRO A 256 -8.84 1.11 7.78
CA PRO A 256 -9.71 0.91 8.95
C PRO A 256 -9.11 1.50 10.25
N LEU A 257 -7.83 1.28 10.48
CA LEU A 257 -7.15 1.84 11.65
C LEU A 257 -7.07 3.37 11.58
N ALA A 258 -6.82 3.94 10.40
CA ALA A 258 -6.88 5.39 10.16
C ALA A 258 -8.24 5.98 10.53
N GLY A 259 -9.33 5.28 10.21
CA GLY A 259 -10.68 5.66 10.63
C GLY A 259 -10.87 5.64 12.15
N VAL A 260 -10.34 4.63 12.84
CA VAL A 260 -10.36 4.57 14.32
C VAL A 260 -9.56 5.74 14.92
N LEU A 261 -8.36 6.01 14.39
CA LEU A 261 -7.53 7.13 14.84
C LEU A 261 -8.21 8.48 14.58
N TRP A 262 -8.87 8.64 13.42
CA TRP A 262 -9.64 9.83 13.09
C TRP A 262 -10.78 10.07 14.10
N ASN A 263 -11.57 9.03 14.38
CA ASN A 263 -12.62 9.09 15.40
C ASN A 263 -12.04 9.38 16.80
N GLY A 264 -10.84 8.85 17.09
CA GLY A 264 -10.11 9.09 18.33
C GLY A 264 -9.53 10.50 18.48
N GLY A 265 -9.53 11.32 17.42
CA GLY A 265 -9.17 12.73 17.54
C GLY A 265 -7.83 13.15 16.94
N ILE A 266 -7.08 12.28 16.25
CA ILE A 266 -5.86 12.67 15.52
C ILE A 266 -6.18 13.79 14.51
N SER A 267 -5.23 14.67 14.19
CA SER A 267 -5.43 15.72 13.21
C SER A 267 -5.58 15.14 11.79
N PHE A 268 -6.14 15.93 10.87
CA PHE A 268 -6.35 15.53 9.48
C PHE A 268 -5.03 15.14 8.80
N GLY A 269 -4.02 16.01 8.89
CA GLY A 269 -2.69 15.73 8.37
C GLY A 269 -1.98 14.57 9.10
N GLY A 270 -2.35 14.33 10.35
CA GLY A 270 -1.87 13.17 11.11
C GLY A 270 -2.39 11.85 10.54
N VAL A 271 -3.65 11.78 10.13
CA VAL A 271 -4.21 10.61 9.44
C VAL A 271 -3.53 10.41 8.09
N VAL A 272 -3.34 11.48 7.31
CA VAL A 272 -2.66 11.38 6.01
C VAL A 272 -1.21 10.90 6.18
N ALA A 273 -0.47 11.47 7.13
CA ALA A 273 0.89 11.02 7.42
C ALA A 273 0.95 9.55 7.89
N PHE A 274 -0.06 9.08 8.64
CA PHE A 274 -0.21 7.68 9.05
C PHE A 274 -0.44 6.76 7.84
N ILE A 275 -1.32 7.13 6.91
CA ILE A 275 -1.63 6.32 5.71
C ILE A 275 -0.40 6.22 4.82
N LEU A 276 0.26 7.36 4.53
CA LEU A 276 1.48 7.42 3.72
C LEU A 276 2.64 6.60 4.30
N ALA A 277 2.58 6.20 5.58
CA ALA A 277 3.67 5.54 6.31
C ALA A 277 3.69 4.01 6.18
N ASP A 278 2.93 3.44 5.28
CA ASP A 278 2.85 1.99 5.00
C ASP A 278 4.19 1.37 4.53
N LEU A 279 5.08 2.19 3.97
CA LEU A 279 6.40 1.77 3.47
C LEU A 279 7.50 1.80 4.54
N ILE A 280 7.24 2.24 5.77
CA ILE A 280 8.23 2.23 6.86
C ILE A 280 7.85 1.30 8.01
N ILE A 281 6.85 0.46 7.86
CA ILE A 281 6.48 -0.54 8.86
C ILE A 281 7.64 -1.51 9.13
N LEU A 282 7.73 -2.02 10.35
CA LEU A 282 8.88 -2.85 10.79
C LEU A 282 9.21 -4.01 9.85
N PRO A 283 8.26 -4.81 9.34
CA PRO A 283 8.58 -5.88 8.38
C PRO A 283 9.23 -5.37 7.10
N ILE A 284 8.77 -4.24 6.56
CA ILE A 284 9.33 -3.62 5.35
C ILE A 284 10.74 -3.10 5.61
N LEU A 285 11.02 -2.52 6.76
CA LEU A 285 12.38 -2.11 7.14
C LEU A 285 13.35 -3.30 7.18
N ILE A 286 12.89 -4.47 7.65
CA ILE A 286 13.70 -5.70 7.61
C ILE A 286 14.01 -6.09 6.15
N ILE A 287 13.04 -5.94 5.24
CA ILE A 287 13.21 -6.21 3.81
C ILE A 287 14.20 -5.20 3.18
N TYR A 288 14.06 -3.90 3.44
CA TYR A 288 15.04 -2.90 2.96
C TYR A 288 16.45 -3.20 3.45
N ARG A 289 16.59 -3.63 4.71
CA ARG A 289 17.89 -4.04 5.24
C ARG A 289 18.50 -5.20 4.45
N LYS A 290 17.70 -6.18 4.09
CA LYS A 290 18.13 -7.31 3.26
C LYS A 290 18.48 -6.88 1.83
N TYR A 291 17.66 -6.00 1.24
CA TYR A 291 17.78 -5.62 -0.16
C TYR A 291 18.88 -4.60 -0.42
N TYR A 292 19.06 -3.63 0.48
CA TYR A 292 19.91 -2.47 0.24
C TYR A 292 21.00 -2.28 1.32
N GLY A 293 20.98 -3.09 2.38
CA GLY A 293 21.88 -2.97 3.52
C GLY A 293 21.39 -1.99 4.58
N THR A 294 21.97 -2.10 5.80
CA THR A 294 21.51 -1.33 6.98
C THR A 294 21.63 0.18 6.80
N LYS A 295 22.71 0.68 6.20
CA LYS A 295 22.91 2.12 6.00
C LYS A 295 21.86 2.73 5.08
N MET A 296 21.52 2.05 3.97
CA MET A 296 20.49 2.51 3.04
C MET A 296 19.11 2.38 3.67
N MET A 297 18.83 1.31 4.42
CA MET A 297 17.57 1.17 5.14
C MET A 297 17.33 2.31 6.12
N LEU A 298 18.35 2.72 6.89
CA LEU A 298 18.25 3.87 7.80
C LEU A 298 18.04 5.19 7.05
N ALA A 299 18.68 5.37 5.90
CA ALA A 299 18.47 6.54 5.04
C ALA A 299 17.03 6.57 4.50
N ILE A 300 16.48 5.42 4.03
CA ILE A 300 15.09 5.29 3.60
C ILE A 300 14.15 5.64 4.75
N LEU A 301 14.32 5.03 5.93
CA LEU A 301 13.51 5.32 7.10
C LEU A 301 13.50 6.80 7.44
N GLY A 302 14.67 7.44 7.54
CA GLY A 302 14.78 8.86 7.90
C GLY A 302 14.16 9.78 6.86
N ILE A 303 14.43 9.56 5.56
CA ILE A 303 13.89 10.36 4.47
C ILE A 303 12.37 10.18 4.39
N PHE A 304 11.87 8.94 4.40
CA PHE A 304 10.45 8.67 4.32
C PHE A 304 9.71 9.26 5.52
N TYR A 305 10.18 9.03 6.74
CA TYR A 305 9.56 9.61 7.93
C TYR A 305 9.46 11.14 7.87
N VAL A 306 10.56 11.82 7.55
CA VAL A 306 10.57 13.28 7.47
C VAL A 306 9.64 13.79 6.35
N THR A 307 9.65 13.14 5.19
CA THR A 307 8.79 13.54 4.06
C THR A 307 7.30 13.29 4.35
N MET A 308 6.95 12.22 5.05
CA MET A 308 5.57 11.95 5.50
C MET A 308 5.09 13.01 6.49
N VAL A 309 5.93 13.39 7.47
CA VAL A 309 5.61 14.45 8.43
C VAL A 309 5.41 15.79 7.72
N ILE A 310 6.32 16.16 6.81
CA ILE A 310 6.21 17.41 6.03
C ILE A 310 4.95 17.39 5.17
N THR A 311 4.68 16.28 4.47
CA THR A 311 3.47 16.11 3.66
C THR A 311 2.22 16.24 4.53
N GLY A 312 2.20 15.61 5.71
CA GLY A 312 1.11 15.74 6.66
C GLY A 312 0.86 17.20 7.09
N TYR A 313 1.91 17.97 7.34
CA TYR A 313 1.77 19.40 7.63
C TYR A 313 1.23 20.19 6.43
N ILE A 314 1.78 19.97 5.24
CA ILE A 314 1.31 20.65 4.02
C ILE A 314 -0.18 20.38 3.84
N ILE A 315 -0.61 19.13 3.95
CA ILE A 315 -2.02 18.75 3.81
C ILE A 315 -2.88 19.34 4.94
N GLU A 316 -2.43 19.29 6.19
CA GLU A 316 -3.18 19.87 7.33
C GLU A 316 -3.50 21.36 7.11
N PHE A 317 -2.46 22.13 6.75
CA PHE A 317 -2.62 23.58 6.59
C PHE A 317 -3.28 23.97 5.26
N LEU A 318 -2.98 23.25 4.17
CA LEU A 318 -3.60 23.50 2.86
C LEU A 318 -5.11 23.23 2.93
N PHE A 319 -5.51 22.05 3.42
CA PHE A 319 -6.93 21.69 3.51
C PHE A 319 -7.64 22.49 4.60
N GLY A 320 -6.94 22.83 5.69
CA GLY A 320 -7.46 23.75 6.71
C GLY A 320 -7.76 25.14 6.15
N GLY A 321 -6.86 25.70 5.33
CA GLY A 321 -7.03 26.98 4.68
C GLY A 321 -8.14 27.00 3.62
N LEU A 322 -8.36 25.86 2.94
CA LEU A 322 -9.42 25.69 1.93
C LEU A 322 -10.78 25.31 2.54
N GLY A 323 -10.87 25.10 3.88
CA GLY A 323 -12.10 24.65 4.53
C GLY A 323 -12.51 23.19 4.17
N LEU A 324 -11.55 22.37 3.71
CA LEU A 324 -11.79 21.00 3.25
C LEU A 324 -11.58 19.93 4.36
N VAL A 325 -11.14 20.33 5.56
CA VAL A 325 -11.01 19.39 6.68
C VAL A 325 -12.41 19.01 7.17
N PRO A 326 -12.73 17.67 7.25
CA PRO A 326 -14.04 17.23 7.71
C PRO A 326 -14.31 17.69 9.15
N THR A 327 -15.48 18.27 9.38
CA THR A 327 -15.91 18.69 10.74
C THR A 327 -16.49 17.55 11.55
N ASN A 328 -17.03 16.53 10.86
CA ASN A 328 -17.59 15.35 11.49
C ASN A 328 -16.55 14.22 11.55
N ARG A 329 -16.34 13.66 12.75
CA ARG A 329 -15.45 12.52 13.01
C ARG A 329 -16.28 11.24 13.14
N ALA A 330 -16.93 10.84 12.05
CA ALA A 330 -17.80 9.66 11.99
C ALA A 330 -17.33 8.72 10.88
N ALA A 331 -16.11 8.21 11.00
CA ALA A 331 -15.66 7.12 10.13
C ALA A 331 -16.48 5.87 10.42
N LYS A 332 -16.91 5.17 9.36
CA LYS A 332 -17.81 3.99 9.45
C LYS A 332 -17.19 2.76 10.13
N VAL A 333 -15.95 2.85 10.55
CA VAL A 333 -15.25 1.80 11.28
C VAL A 333 -15.87 1.45 12.65
N THR A 334 -16.78 2.29 13.14
CA THR A 334 -17.50 2.07 14.41
C THR A 334 -18.90 1.47 14.20
N ASP A 335 -19.37 1.35 12.96
CA ASP A 335 -20.67 0.72 12.67
C ASP A 335 -20.48 -0.78 12.46
N SER A 336 -21.08 -1.58 13.34
CA SER A 336 -20.98 -3.05 13.32
C SER A 336 -22.08 -3.73 12.48
N SER A 337 -22.87 -2.97 11.71
CA SER A 337 -24.00 -3.48 10.96
C SER A 337 -23.72 -3.58 9.45
N VAL A 338 -24.09 -4.71 8.86
CA VAL A 338 -24.10 -4.92 7.41
C VAL A 338 -25.48 -4.57 6.89
N HIS A 339 -25.57 -3.56 6.01
CA HIS A 339 -26.81 -3.12 5.42
C HIS A 339 -26.92 -3.55 3.95
N TRP A 340 -28.19 -3.78 3.49
CA TRP A 340 -28.45 -3.99 2.08
C TRP A 340 -28.37 -2.67 1.32
N ASN A 341 -27.19 -2.40 0.74
CA ASN A 341 -26.88 -1.16 0.03
C ASN A 341 -26.06 -1.46 -1.25
N TYR A 342 -25.58 -0.42 -1.93
CA TYR A 342 -24.74 -0.56 -3.12
C TYR A 342 -23.49 -1.40 -2.88
N THR A 343 -22.88 -1.32 -1.68
CA THR A 343 -21.71 -2.13 -1.28
C THR A 343 -22.01 -3.62 -1.36
N THR A 344 -23.17 -4.05 -0.86
CA THR A 344 -23.60 -5.46 -0.91
C THR A 344 -23.78 -5.94 -2.35
N VAL A 345 -24.39 -5.12 -3.23
CA VAL A 345 -24.56 -5.47 -4.65
C VAL A 345 -23.19 -5.59 -5.33
N LEU A 346 -22.29 -4.62 -5.10
CA LEU A 346 -20.94 -4.67 -5.65
C LEU A 346 -20.14 -5.85 -5.10
N ASN A 347 -20.24 -6.16 -3.82
CA ASN A 347 -19.60 -7.35 -3.24
C ASN A 347 -20.04 -8.63 -3.96
N ILE A 348 -21.33 -8.81 -4.23
CA ILE A 348 -21.83 -9.99 -4.96
C ILE A 348 -21.22 -10.06 -6.35
N ILE A 349 -21.22 -8.95 -7.10
CA ILE A 349 -20.67 -8.90 -8.47
C ILE A 349 -19.17 -9.24 -8.45
N PHE A 350 -18.40 -8.57 -7.59
CA PHE A 350 -16.95 -8.76 -7.55
C PHE A 350 -16.55 -10.11 -6.96
N LEU A 351 -17.30 -10.67 -6.03
CA LEU A 351 -17.10 -12.03 -5.54
C LEU A 351 -17.32 -13.07 -6.65
N LEU A 352 -18.30 -12.87 -7.55
CA LEU A 352 -18.46 -13.73 -8.72
C LEU A 352 -17.27 -13.63 -9.69
N ILE A 353 -16.72 -12.43 -9.90
CA ILE A 353 -15.50 -12.22 -10.68
C ILE A 353 -14.31 -12.94 -10.02
N ALA A 354 -14.12 -12.77 -8.72
CA ALA A 354 -13.07 -13.45 -7.97
C ALA A 354 -13.23 -14.98 -8.04
N ALA A 355 -14.45 -15.49 -7.90
CA ALA A 355 -14.74 -16.92 -8.03
C ALA A 355 -14.38 -17.46 -9.43
N ALA A 356 -14.68 -16.72 -10.50
CA ALA A 356 -14.30 -17.09 -11.86
C ALA A 356 -12.78 -17.16 -12.02
N MET A 357 -12.04 -16.18 -11.47
CA MET A 357 -10.57 -16.18 -11.48
C MET A 357 -9.98 -17.32 -10.65
N LEU A 358 -10.54 -17.60 -9.48
CA LEU A 358 -10.14 -18.76 -8.65
C LEU A 358 -10.34 -20.09 -9.38
N VAL A 359 -11.52 -20.28 -9.99
CA VAL A 359 -11.80 -21.51 -10.79
C VAL A 359 -10.79 -21.64 -11.92
N ARG A 360 -10.50 -20.53 -12.64
CA ARG A 360 -9.49 -20.55 -13.71
C ARG A 360 -8.11 -20.91 -13.18
N PHE A 361 -7.69 -20.30 -12.08
CA PHE A 361 -6.42 -20.56 -11.41
C PHE A 361 -6.25 -22.05 -11.07
N PHE A 362 -7.23 -22.65 -10.39
CA PHE A 362 -7.14 -24.07 -10.02
C PHE A 362 -7.16 -24.99 -11.22
N ARG A 363 -7.98 -24.70 -12.25
CA ARG A 363 -8.04 -25.51 -13.49
C ARG A 363 -6.77 -25.43 -14.33
N THR A 364 -5.95 -24.40 -14.15
CA THR A 364 -4.69 -24.20 -14.91
C THR A 364 -3.43 -24.54 -14.10
N GLY A 365 -3.56 -25.36 -13.06
CA GLY A 365 -2.42 -25.85 -12.28
C GLY A 365 -1.84 -24.83 -11.28
N GLY A 366 -2.57 -23.78 -10.92
CA GLY A 366 -2.11 -22.72 -10.02
C GLY A 366 -1.75 -23.21 -8.61
N LEU A 367 -2.27 -24.35 -8.16
CA LEU A 367 -1.95 -24.91 -6.84
C LEU A 367 -0.44 -25.22 -6.66
N ALA A 368 0.25 -25.63 -7.74
CA ALA A 368 1.69 -25.82 -7.71
C ALA A 368 2.45 -24.53 -7.43
N MET A 369 1.97 -23.40 -7.99
CA MET A 369 2.55 -22.06 -7.75
C MET A 369 2.39 -21.63 -6.28
N LEU A 370 1.22 -21.86 -5.68
CA LEU A 370 1.01 -21.56 -4.24
C LEU A 370 1.92 -22.38 -3.34
N ARG A 371 2.18 -23.64 -3.67
CA ARG A 371 3.12 -24.49 -2.92
C ARG A 371 4.56 -24.00 -3.01
N MET A 372 4.98 -23.47 -4.17
CA MET A 372 6.31 -22.88 -4.34
C MET A 372 6.49 -21.61 -3.50
N MET A 373 5.43 -20.81 -3.27
CA MET A 373 5.48 -19.65 -2.37
C MET A 373 5.70 -20.04 -0.90
N GLY A 374 5.22 -21.19 -0.46
CA GLY A 374 5.42 -21.72 0.91
C GLY A 374 6.70 -22.53 1.11
N GLY A 375 7.46 -22.78 0.05
CA GLY A 375 8.69 -23.60 0.10
C GLY A 375 9.87 -22.90 0.77
N ALA A 376 10.72 -23.70 1.43
CA ALA A 376 12.01 -23.23 1.95
C ALA A 376 12.90 -22.70 0.80
N PRO A 377 13.80 -21.73 1.07
CA PRO A 377 14.73 -21.26 0.07
C PRO A 377 15.55 -22.40 -0.51
N ASP A 378 15.59 -22.53 -1.83
CA ASP A 378 16.55 -23.40 -2.48
C ASP A 378 17.95 -23.03 -1.95
N LYS A 379 18.64 -24.01 -1.40
CA LYS A 379 20.06 -23.86 -1.08
C LYS A 379 20.75 -23.58 -2.40
N ALA A 380 21.18 -22.34 -2.57
CA ALA A 380 22.10 -21.98 -3.65
C ALA A 380 23.41 -22.74 -3.35
N ASP A 381 23.72 -23.74 -4.17
CA ASP A 381 25.06 -24.32 -4.29
C ASP A 381 26.03 -23.28 -4.82
#